data_f6fdc2a015c5b3a1b2c9f81ba9ee64ea
#
_entry.id   f6fdc2a015c5b3a1b2c9f81ba9ee64ea
#
_cell.length_a   1.000
_cell.length_b   1.000
_cell.length_c   1.000
_cell.angle_alpha   90.00
_cell.angle_beta   90.00
_cell.angle_gamma   90.00
#
_symmetry.space_group_name_H-M   'P 1'
#
loop_
_entity.id
_entity.type
_entity.pdbx_description
1 polymer ?
#
loop_
_entity_poly.entity_id
_entity_poly.type
_entity_poly.pdbx_seq_one_letter_code
_entity_poly.pdbx_strand_id
1 'polypeptide(L)'
;NNKPTYKWKEVLAGVHSNPQNFLAQMYGLKVEMVEVSEEKEIQYRNVDLESIWGICLDGIPYIRLSREELNKENVVFAGMKLRGKICYYEYEEFVIEKKEMSAYNPVTGYPFRTKDVDVKVKLIHQNMLHFETGETAVFSKENFKEWIKDDKRLYETVSELSTQEVEDKLFKCLLIYDDRNLVKVRKK
;
A
#
# COMPACT_ATOMS: atom_id res chain seq x y z
N ASN A 1 5.50 25.86 6.68
CA ASN A 1 5.23 24.43 6.48
C ASN A 1 3.94 24.06 7.21
N ASN A 2 2.78 24.42 6.64
CA ASN A 2 1.49 23.96 7.11
C ASN A 2 1.24 22.58 6.49
N LYS A 3 1.60 21.51 7.18
CA LYS A 3 1.04 20.19 6.89
C LYS A 3 -0.41 20.19 7.38
N PRO A 4 -1.40 19.91 6.53
CA PRO A 4 -2.77 19.80 6.98
C PRO A 4 -2.88 18.59 7.92
N THR A 5 -3.19 18.83 9.18
CA THR A 5 -3.52 17.80 10.15
C THR A 5 -4.95 17.36 9.91
N TYR A 6 -5.16 16.35 9.09
CA TYR A 6 -6.49 15.76 8.93
C TYR A 6 -6.81 14.89 10.15
N LYS A 7 -7.91 15.17 10.81
CA LYS A 7 -8.43 14.29 11.87
C LYS A 7 -9.08 13.09 11.22
N TRP A 8 -8.60 11.90 11.52
CA TRP A 8 -9.15 10.63 11.02
C TRP A 8 -10.66 10.43 11.25
N LYS A 9 -11.29 11.24 12.11
CA LYS A 9 -12.74 11.22 12.38
C LYS A 9 -13.60 11.95 11.33
N GLU A 10 -13.00 12.74 10.47
CA GLU A 10 -13.74 13.60 9.53
C GLU A 10 -13.97 12.97 8.15
N VAL A 11 -13.39 11.79 7.89
CA VAL A 11 -13.56 11.04 6.64
C VAL A 11 -14.48 9.83 6.84
N LEU A 12 -15.49 9.94 7.67
CA LEU A 12 -16.48 8.90 7.91
C LEU A 12 -17.80 9.26 7.24
N ALA A 13 -17.82 9.35 5.93
CA ALA A 13 -19.10 9.55 5.31
C ALA A 13 -19.26 8.75 4.03
N GLY A 14 -20.16 7.80 4.12
CA GLY A 14 -20.95 7.39 2.98
C GLY A 14 -20.26 6.61 1.89
N VAL A 15 -19.24 5.80 2.19
CA VAL A 15 -18.82 4.76 1.25
C VAL A 15 -19.69 3.53 1.48
N HIS A 16 -20.80 3.44 0.77
CA HIS A 16 -21.54 2.20 0.62
C HIS A 16 -20.72 1.25 -0.25
N SER A 17 -19.76 0.56 0.33
CA SER A 17 -18.90 -0.37 -0.38
C SER A 17 -19.34 -1.81 -0.12
N ASN A 18 -19.76 -2.45 -1.17
CA ASN A 18 -19.65 -3.90 -1.26
C ASN A 18 -18.16 -4.22 -1.43
N PRO A 19 -17.48 -4.97 -0.56
CA PRO A 19 -16.05 -5.27 -0.65
C PRO A 19 -15.63 -5.90 -1.99
N GLN A 20 -16.56 -6.62 -2.65
CA GLN A 20 -16.33 -7.19 -3.98
C GLN A 20 -16.30 -6.13 -5.09
N ASN A 21 -16.86 -4.96 -4.88
CA ASN A 21 -16.83 -3.84 -5.84
C ASN A 21 -15.65 -2.88 -5.60
N PHE A 22 -14.87 -3.07 -4.55
CA PHE A 22 -13.75 -2.17 -4.23
C PHE A 22 -12.72 -2.11 -5.37
N LEU A 23 -12.41 -3.25 -6.01
CA LEU A 23 -11.54 -3.29 -7.18
C LEU A 23 -12.17 -2.64 -8.43
N ALA A 24 -13.49 -2.74 -8.58
CA ALA A 24 -14.21 -2.10 -9.68
C ALA A 24 -14.41 -0.58 -9.44
N GLN A 25 -14.50 -0.15 -8.19
CA GLN A 25 -14.60 1.25 -7.78
C GLN A 25 -13.27 2.00 -7.80
N MET A 26 -12.12 1.31 -7.91
CA MET A 26 -10.83 1.96 -8.14
C MET A 26 -10.82 2.88 -9.39
N TYR A 27 -11.73 2.70 -10.32
CA TYR A 27 -11.86 3.52 -11.52
C TYR A 27 -12.89 4.66 -11.43
N GLY A 28 -13.50 4.87 -10.27
CA GLY A 28 -14.54 5.88 -10.12
C GLY A 28 -14.92 6.18 -8.69
N LEU A 29 -13.97 6.16 -7.77
CA LEU A 29 -14.23 6.48 -6.36
C LEU A 29 -14.65 7.95 -6.27
N LYS A 30 -15.94 8.18 -6.07
CA LYS A 30 -16.48 9.48 -5.73
C LYS A 30 -16.53 9.56 -4.21
N VAL A 31 -15.62 10.31 -3.62
CA VAL A 31 -15.64 10.56 -2.16
C VAL A 31 -16.47 11.81 -1.94
N GLU A 32 -17.60 11.63 -1.28
CA GLU A 32 -18.41 12.73 -0.79
C GLU A 32 -18.16 12.91 0.71
N MET A 33 -17.73 14.08 1.14
CA MET A 33 -17.71 14.42 2.54
C MET A 33 -19.09 14.86 2.99
N VAL A 34 -19.55 14.28 4.10
CA VAL A 34 -20.77 14.71 4.77
C VAL A 34 -20.36 15.64 5.90
N GLU A 35 -20.64 16.91 5.74
CA GLU A 35 -20.57 17.89 6.85
C GLU A 35 -21.92 17.92 7.53
N VAL A 36 -21.95 17.56 8.82
CA VAL A 36 -23.13 17.74 9.66
C VAL A 36 -23.02 19.09 10.33
N SER A 37 -23.80 20.07 9.89
CA SER A 37 -23.91 21.38 10.57
C SER A 37 -24.60 21.21 11.93
N GLU A 38 -24.44 22.20 12.82
CA GLU A 38 -25.16 22.24 14.12
C GLU A 38 -26.69 22.22 13.95
N GLU A 39 -27.20 22.60 12.78
CA GLU A 39 -28.63 22.58 12.41
C GLU A 39 -29.09 21.24 11.83
N LYS A 40 -28.26 20.19 11.86
CA LYS A 40 -28.54 18.84 11.34
C LYS A 40 -28.80 18.78 9.81
N GLU A 41 -28.43 19.77 9.07
CA GLU A 41 -28.42 19.66 7.60
C GLU A 41 -27.19 18.87 7.14
N ILE A 42 -27.44 17.82 6.35
CA ILE A 42 -26.41 17.00 5.73
C ILE A 42 -26.01 17.65 4.43
N GLN A 43 -24.80 18.17 4.35
CA GLN A 43 -24.24 18.73 3.14
C GLN A 43 -23.24 17.74 2.53
N TYR A 44 -23.43 17.41 1.24
CA TYR A 44 -22.52 16.55 0.48
C TYR A 44 -21.53 17.41 -0.29
N ARG A 45 -20.25 17.18 -0.07
CA ARG A 45 -19.18 17.88 -0.76
C ARG A 45 -18.30 16.91 -1.54
N ASN A 46 -18.12 17.17 -2.84
CA ASN A 46 -17.12 16.43 -3.62
C ASN A 46 -15.72 16.78 -3.12
N VAL A 47 -14.94 15.76 -2.82
CA VAL A 47 -13.56 15.90 -2.38
C VAL A 47 -12.63 15.51 -3.53
N ASP A 48 -11.67 16.38 -3.80
CA ASP A 48 -10.60 16.06 -4.74
C ASP A 48 -9.70 14.99 -4.13
N LEU A 49 -9.71 13.80 -4.74
CA LEU A 49 -8.94 12.65 -4.29
C LEU A 49 -7.42 12.90 -4.33
N GLU A 50 -6.97 13.80 -5.20
CA GLU A 50 -5.55 14.15 -5.26
C GLU A 50 -5.10 14.98 -4.05
N SER A 51 -6.02 15.67 -3.40
CA SER A 51 -5.73 16.41 -2.17
C SER A 51 -5.72 15.55 -0.91
N ILE A 52 -6.22 14.30 -0.98
CA ILE A 52 -6.34 13.40 0.16
C ILE A 52 -5.08 12.56 0.28
N TRP A 53 -4.45 12.57 1.45
CA TRP A 53 -3.31 11.72 1.76
C TRP A 53 -3.71 10.25 2.03
N GLY A 54 -4.85 10.01 2.65
CA GLY A 54 -5.37 8.70 2.98
C GLY A 54 -6.82 8.73 3.39
N ILE A 55 -7.45 7.58 3.40
CA ILE A 55 -8.85 7.37 3.79
C ILE A 55 -8.93 6.26 4.82
N CYS A 56 -10.00 6.22 5.62
CA CYS A 56 -10.27 5.12 6.52
C CYS A 56 -11.63 4.51 6.16
N LEU A 57 -11.63 3.21 5.81
CA LEU A 57 -12.82 2.44 5.49
C LEU A 57 -12.92 1.27 6.47
N ASP A 58 -14.05 1.15 7.15
CA ASP A 58 -14.32 0.07 8.12
C ASP A 58 -13.20 -0.10 9.16
N GLY A 59 -12.62 1.01 9.61
CA GLY A 59 -11.51 1.02 10.56
C GLY A 59 -10.14 0.65 9.98
N ILE A 60 -10.05 0.39 8.68
CA ILE A 60 -8.79 0.13 7.99
C ILE A 60 -8.31 1.43 7.32
N PRO A 61 -7.14 1.96 7.68
CA PRO A 61 -6.55 3.08 6.99
C PRO A 61 -5.97 2.64 5.65
N TYR A 62 -6.18 3.48 4.64
CA TYR A 62 -5.63 3.35 3.30
C TYR A 62 -4.78 4.58 3.00
N ILE A 63 -3.58 4.37 2.52
CA ILE A 63 -2.69 5.43 2.06
C ILE A 63 -2.86 5.64 0.56
N ARG A 64 -2.86 6.89 0.12
CA ARG A 64 -2.81 7.19 -1.30
C ARG A 64 -1.42 6.87 -1.86
N LEU A 65 -1.39 6.09 -2.93
CA LEU A 65 -0.16 5.82 -3.67
C LEU A 65 0.21 7.04 -4.53
N SER A 66 1.51 7.32 -4.64
CA SER A 66 1.99 8.39 -5.52
C SER A 66 1.80 8.00 -7.00
N ARG A 67 1.74 9.00 -7.88
CA ARG A 67 1.69 8.75 -9.33
C ARG A 67 2.95 8.04 -9.83
N GLU A 68 4.07 8.31 -9.19
CA GLU A 68 5.37 7.69 -9.51
C GLU A 68 5.37 6.19 -9.19
N GLU A 69 4.73 5.79 -8.09
CA GLU A 69 4.59 4.38 -7.70
C GLU A 69 3.72 3.58 -8.67
N LEU A 70 2.74 4.21 -9.32
CA LEU A 70 1.75 3.48 -10.12
C LEU A 70 1.94 3.62 -11.62
N ASN A 71 2.69 4.63 -12.06
CA ASN A 71 2.77 5.01 -13.48
C ASN A 71 1.37 5.10 -14.15
N LYS A 72 0.36 5.56 -13.41
CA LYS A 72 -1.06 5.63 -13.81
C LYS A 72 -1.65 7.00 -13.50
N GLU A 73 -2.63 7.38 -14.32
CA GLU A 73 -3.37 8.64 -14.12
C GLU A 73 -4.39 8.57 -12.98
N ASN A 74 -4.76 7.36 -12.56
CA ASN A 74 -5.80 7.16 -11.55
C ASN A 74 -5.25 7.23 -10.13
N VAL A 75 -6.03 7.84 -9.22
CA VAL A 75 -5.73 7.84 -7.79
C VAL A 75 -6.05 6.47 -7.20
N VAL A 76 -5.05 5.84 -6.58
CA VAL A 76 -5.18 4.53 -5.96
C VAL A 76 -4.81 4.61 -4.49
N PHE A 77 -5.52 3.86 -3.66
CA PHE A 77 -5.27 3.75 -2.24
C PHE A 77 -4.92 2.30 -1.87
N ALA A 78 -3.88 2.12 -1.07
CA ALA A 78 -3.45 0.82 -0.56
C ALA A 78 -3.79 0.69 0.92
N GLY A 79 -4.44 -0.43 1.31
CA GLY A 79 -4.80 -0.71 2.69
C GLY A 79 -3.58 -1.05 3.55
N MET A 80 -3.48 -0.45 4.74
CA MET A 80 -2.41 -0.74 5.69
C MET A 80 -2.66 -2.08 6.37
N LYS A 81 -1.73 -3.01 6.23
CA LYS A 81 -1.74 -4.33 6.88
C LYS A 81 -1.17 -4.28 8.29
N LEU A 82 -0.19 -3.42 8.53
CA LEU A 82 0.41 -3.17 9.83
C LEU A 82 0.37 -1.68 10.16
N ARG A 83 0.06 -1.37 11.43
CA ARG A 83 -0.07 -0.01 11.95
C ARG A 83 0.80 0.13 13.18
N GLY A 84 1.98 0.67 13.01
CA GLY A 84 2.96 0.88 14.06
C GLY A 84 3.75 2.16 13.84
N LYS A 85 4.93 2.24 14.40
CA LYS A 85 5.89 3.31 14.11
C LYS A 85 6.33 3.24 12.64
N ILE A 86 6.43 2.01 12.12
CA ILE A 86 6.59 1.72 10.70
C ILE A 86 5.35 0.96 10.25
N CYS A 87 4.47 1.63 9.51
CA CYS A 87 3.31 1.01 8.90
C CYS A 87 3.72 0.23 7.65
N TYR A 88 3.02 -0.86 7.38
CA TYR A 88 3.28 -1.70 6.20
C TYR A 88 2.03 -1.83 5.35
N TYR A 89 2.19 -1.74 4.04
CA TYR A 89 1.12 -1.91 3.07
C TYR A 89 1.62 -2.59 1.80
N GLU A 90 0.70 -3.23 1.10
CA GLU A 90 0.95 -3.86 -0.19
C GLU A 90 -0.07 -3.40 -1.21
N TYR A 91 0.34 -3.34 -2.46
CA TYR A 91 -0.58 -3.18 -3.57
C TYR A 91 -0.18 -4.06 -4.74
N GLU A 92 -1.17 -4.35 -5.59
CA GLU A 92 -1.02 -5.21 -6.75
C GLU A 92 -0.96 -4.36 -8.02
N GLU A 93 0.00 -4.67 -8.86
CA GLU A 93 0.11 -4.10 -10.19
C GLU A 93 0.04 -5.22 -11.22
N PHE A 94 -0.68 -4.97 -12.31
CA PHE A 94 -0.72 -5.88 -13.43
C PHE A 94 0.08 -5.27 -14.59
N VAL A 95 1.14 -5.97 -14.97
CA VAL A 95 1.97 -5.61 -16.12
C VAL A 95 1.80 -6.61 -17.24
N ILE A 96 1.99 -6.17 -18.48
CA ILE A 96 1.98 -7.04 -19.65
C ILE A 96 3.43 -7.37 -19.99
N GLU A 97 3.77 -8.63 -19.87
CA GLU A 97 5.08 -9.16 -20.29
C GLU A 97 4.93 -9.96 -21.58
N LYS A 98 5.86 -9.78 -22.50
CA LYS A 98 5.97 -10.62 -23.68
C LYS A 98 6.72 -11.89 -23.30
N LYS A 99 6.04 -13.04 -23.43
CA LYS A 99 6.65 -14.35 -23.24
C LYS A 99 6.68 -15.11 -24.56
N GLU A 100 7.82 -15.63 -24.89
CA GLU A 100 7.97 -16.52 -26.03
C GLU A 100 7.29 -17.86 -25.71
N MET A 101 6.28 -18.22 -26.49
CA MET A 101 5.60 -19.50 -26.38
C MET A 101 5.86 -20.32 -27.62
N SER A 102 6.35 -21.55 -27.40
CA SER A 102 6.63 -22.52 -28.47
C SER A 102 5.51 -23.54 -28.56
N ALA A 103 4.98 -23.72 -29.75
CA ALA A 103 4.11 -24.86 -30.04
C ALA A 103 4.97 -26.07 -30.41
N TYR A 104 4.72 -27.22 -29.76
CA TYR A 104 5.48 -28.45 -29.94
C TYR A 104 4.70 -29.45 -30.78
N ASN A 105 5.42 -30.13 -31.65
CA ASN A 105 4.85 -31.27 -32.38
C ASN A 105 4.60 -32.43 -31.39
N PRO A 106 3.34 -32.90 -31.25
CA PRO A 106 3.01 -33.96 -30.29
C PRO A 106 3.66 -35.30 -30.56
N VAL A 107 4.12 -35.54 -31.79
CA VAL A 107 4.76 -36.79 -32.19
C VAL A 107 6.28 -36.77 -31.97
N THR A 108 6.91 -35.64 -32.29
CA THR A 108 8.38 -35.53 -32.25
C THR A 108 8.90 -34.78 -31.01
N GLY A 109 8.05 -34.03 -30.30
CA GLY A 109 8.44 -33.23 -29.17
C GLY A 109 9.26 -31.96 -29.50
N TYR A 110 9.53 -31.70 -30.80
CA TYR A 110 10.28 -30.54 -31.22
C TYR A 110 9.38 -29.32 -31.43
N PRO A 111 9.87 -28.10 -31.08
CA PRO A 111 9.14 -26.86 -31.36
C PRO A 111 9.09 -26.67 -32.89
N PHE A 112 7.90 -26.41 -33.42
CA PHE A 112 7.72 -26.12 -34.85
C PHE A 112 7.29 -24.67 -35.10
N ARG A 113 6.86 -23.94 -34.09
CA ARG A 113 6.47 -22.54 -34.18
C ARG A 113 6.68 -21.85 -32.85
N THR A 114 7.29 -20.69 -32.89
CA THR A 114 7.46 -19.81 -31.73
C THR A 114 6.75 -18.49 -32.00
N LYS A 115 6.04 -17.97 -31.00
CA LYS A 115 5.34 -16.68 -31.06
C LYS A 115 5.42 -16.00 -29.70
N ASP A 116 5.67 -14.69 -29.73
CA ASP A 116 5.51 -13.86 -28.55
C ASP A 116 4.03 -13.70 -28.21
N VAL A 117 3.69 -13.95 -26.97
CA VAL A 117 2.34 -13.80 -26.43
C VAL A 117 2.40 -12.82 -25.26
N ASP A 118 1.49 -11.88 -25.27
CA ASP A 118 1.32 -10.95 -24.16
C ASP A 118 0.68 -11.69 -22.98
N VAL A 119 1.41 -11.79 -21.87
CA VAL A 119 0.95 -12.43 -20.64
C VAL A 119 0.78 -11.37 -19.57
N LYS A 120 -0.41 -11.35 -18.97
CA LYS A 120 -0.68 -10.46 -17.82
C LYS A 120 -0.04 -11.09 -16.57
N VAL A 121 0.95 -10.40 -16.02
CA VAL A 121 1.66 -10.80 -14.80
C VAL A 121 1.24 -9.89 -13.66
N LYS A 122 0.99 -10.48 -12.50
CA LYS A 122 0.68 -9.77 -11.28
C LYS A 122 1.97 -9.54 -10.50
N LEU A 123 2.28 -8.28 -10.24
CA LEU A 123 3.35 -7.87 -9.35
C LEU A 123 2.77 -7.43 -8.01
N ILE A 124 3.41 -7.81 -6.92
CA ILE A 124 3.07 -7.37 -5.57
C ILE A 124 4.17 -6.43 -5.10
N HIS A 125 3.81 -5.18 -4.86
CA HIS A 125 4.70 -4.18 -4.31
C HIS A 125 4.51 -4.11 -2.80
N GLN A 126 5.60 -4.24 -2.07
CA GLN A 126 5.64 -4.18 -0.61
C GLN A 126 6.28 -2.87 -0.18
N ASN A 127 5.56 -2.06 0.57
CA ASN A 127 5.99 -0.74 0.97
C ASN A 127 5.80 -0.51 2.46
N MET A 128 6.54 0.45 2.98
CA MET A 128 6.46 0.90 4.36
C MET A 128 6.30 2.41 4.42
N LEU A 129 5.67 2.87 5.51
CA LEU A 129 5.44 4.27 5.83
C LEU A 129 5.92 4.53 7.25
N HIS A 130 6.79 5.51 7.43
CA HIS A 130 7.17 5.98 8.75
C HIS A 130 6.07 6.89 9.31
N PHE A 131 5.41 6.45 10.39
CA PHE A 131 4.21 7.11 10.91
C PHE A 131 4.43 8.58 11.30
N GLU A 132 5.57 8.89 11.92
CA GLU A 132 5.85 10.26 12.43
C GLU A 132 6.27 11.22 11.32
N THR A 133 7.05 10.76 10.34
CA THR A 133 7.60 11.61 9.28
C THR A 133 6.70 11.64 8.04
N GLY A 134 5.88 10.61 7.83
CA GLY A 134 5.08 10.43 6.62
C GLY A 134 5.92 10.02 5.40
N GLU A 135 7.17 9.61 5.62
CA GLU A 135 8.06 9.11 4.58
C GLU A 135 7.66 7.71 4.15
N THR A 136 7.69 7.44 2.85
CA THR A 136 7.39 6.13 2.28
C THR A 136 8.62 5.55 1.60
N ALA A 137 8.78 4.24 1.67
CA ALA A 137 9.85 3.51 0.98
C ALA A 137 9.43 2.08 0.66
N VAL A 138 10.09 1.48 -0.32
CA VAL A 138 9.96 0.04 -0.60
C VAL A 138 10.41 -0.75 0.63
N PHE A 139 9.63 -1.74 1.03
CA PHE A 139 9.98 -2.63 2.13
C PHE A 139 11.09 -3.60 1.69
N SER A 140 12.32 -3.18 1.91
CA SER A 140 13.54 -3.95 1.65
C SER A 140 14.42 -3.99 2.89
N LYS A 141 15.38 -4.92 2.92
CA LYS A 141 16.36 -5.03 4.01
C LYS A 141 17.11 -3.71 4.20
N GLU A 142 17.55 -3.09 3.12
CA GLU A 142 18.33 -1.86 3.12
C GLU A 142 17.52 -0.69 3.69
N ASN A 143 16.34 -0.45 3.16
CA ASN A 143 15.48 0.65 3.60
C ASN A 143 14.99 0.45 5.04
N PHE A 144 14.63 -0.78 5.41
CA PHE A 144 14.19 -1.07 6.77
C PHE A 144 15.30 -0.84 7.78
N LYS A 145 16.53 -1.25 7.49
CA LYS A 145 17.71 -0.97 8.35
C LYS A 145 17.92 0.52 8.60
N GLU A 146 17.75 1.35 7.57
CA GLU A 146 17.90 2.80 7.72
C GLU A 146 16.93 3.38 8.75
N TRP A 147 15.71 2.85 8.80
CA TRP A 147 14.65 3.36 9.67
C TRP A 147 14.70 2.82 11.12
N ILE A 148 15.40 1.69 11.35
CA ILE A 148 15.52 1.07 12.68
C ILE A 148 16.87 1.29 13.35
N LYS A 149 17.64 2.30 12.95
CA LYS A 149 18.97 2.62 13.52
C LYS A 149 18.94 2.92 15.03
N ASP A 150 17.79 3.29 15.56
CA ASP A 150 17.53 3.51 16.98
C ASP A 150 17.47 2.21 17.79
N ASP A 151 17.12 1.05 17.19
CA ASP A 151 17.21 -0.29 17.81
C ASP A 151 18.47 -1.04 17.32
N LYS A 152 19.61 -0.80 17.98
CA LYS A 152 20.91 -1.38 17.60
C LYS A 152 20.86 -2.90 17.49
N ARG A 153 20.19 -3.57 18.46
CA ARG A 153 20.11 -5.04 18.48
C ARG A 153 19.34 -5.58 17.28
N LEU A 154 18.23 -4.96 16.95
CA LEU A 154 17.44 -5.38 15.80
C LEU A 154 18.15 -5.04 14.48
N TYR A 155 18.82 -3.89 14.42
CA TYR A 155 19.65 -3.49 13.29
C TYR A 155 20.75 -4.52 12.99
N GLU A 156 21.45 -5.01 14.01
CA GLU A 156 22.47 -6.08 13.88
C GLU A 156 21.82 -7.36 13.35
N THR A 157 20.70 -7.80 13.98
CA THR A 157 19.96 -8.99 13.55
C THR A 157 19.54 -8.90 12.07
N VAL A 158 18.96 -7.78 11.65
CA VAL A 158 18.55 -7.58 10.25
C VAL A 158 19.76 -7.54 9.32
N SER A 159 20.88 -6.97 9.76
CA SER A 159 22.11 -6.91 8.96
C SER A 159 22.68 -8.28 8.64
N GLU A 160 22.53 -9.25 9.53
CA GLU A 160 23.03 -10.61 9.40
C GLU A 160 22.12 -11.52 8.54
N LEU A 161 20.88 -11.12 8.25
CA LEU A 161 19.96 -11.93 7.44
C LEU A 161 20.55 -12.18 6.04
N SER A 162 20.61 -13.43 5.65
CA SER A 162 20.89 -13.85 4.26
C SER A 162 19.71 -13.50 3.32
N THR A 163 19.94 -13.51 2.02
CA THR A 163 18.89 -13.22 1.02
C THR A 163 17.66 -14.12 1.19
N GLN A 164 17.86 -15.41 1.46
CA GLN A 164 16.76 -16.35 1.71
C GLN A 164 16.01 -16.04 3.00
N GLU A 165 16.72 -15.66 4.06
CA GLU A 165 16.11 -15.33 5.35
C GLU A 165 15.34 -14.02 5.34
N VAL A 166 15.69 -13.09 4.45
CA VAL A 166 14.96 -11.82 4.28
C VAL A 166 13.51 -12.08 3.91
N GLU A 167 13.23 -12.98 2.98
CA GLU A 167 11.87 -13.30 2.56
C GLU A 167 11.01 -13.80 3.73
N ASP A 168 11.59 -14.61 4.62
CA ASP A 168 10.84 -15.25 5.71
C ASP A 168 10.82 -14.43 7.01
N LYS A 169 11.87 -13.64 7.27
CA LYS A 169 12.13 -13.05 8.60
C LYS A 169 12.00 -11.54 8.63
N LEU A 170 12.16 -10.82 7.51
CA LEU A 170 12.16 -9.36 7.53
C LEU A 170 10.85 -8.79 8.10
N PHE A 171 9.72 -9.34 7.69
CA PHE A 171 8.41 -8.92 8.21
C PHE A 171 8.26 -9.21 9.71
N LYS A 172 8.83 -10.31 10.21
CA LYS A 172 8.87 -10.61 11.66
C LYS A 172 9.71 -9.58 12.42
N CYS A 173 10.81 -9.14 11.84
CA CYS A 173 11.64 -8.07 12.42
C CYS A 173 10.86 -6.75 12.50
N LEU A 174 10.06 -6.44 11.50
CA LEU A 174 9.18 -5.27 11.52
C LEU A 174 8.15 -5.35 12.66
N LEU A 175 7.50 -6.50 12.86
CA LEU A 175 6.57 -6.70 13.98
C LEU A 175 7.27 -6.52 15.34
N ILE A 176 8.49 -7.04 15.49
CA ILE A 176 9.27 -6.90 16.71
C ILE A 176 9.65 -5.43 16.96
N TYR A 177 10.00 -4.69 15.92
CA TYR A 177 10.29 -3.27 16.02
C TYR A 177 9.11 -2.46 16.51
N ASP A 178 7.93 -2.68 15.90
CA ASP A 178 6.71 -1.96 16.24
C ASP A 178 6.21 -2.29 17.65
N ASP A 179 6.34 -3.55 18.08
CA ASP A 179 6.00 -3.98 19.45
C ASP A 179 6.86 -3.27 20.52
N ARG A 180 8.13 -3.01 20.20
CA ARG A 180 9.06 -2.29 21.10
C ARG A 180 8.88 -0.77 21.04
N ASN A 181 8.41 -0.24 19.92
CA ASN A 181 8.33 1.19 19.63
C ASN A 181 6.89 1.67 19.45
N LEU A 182 6.10 1.59 20.51
CA LEU A 182 4.69 1.94 20.50
C LEU A 182 4.47 3.41 20.13
N VAL A 183 3.62 3.67 19.14
CA VAL A 183 3.21 5.02 18.75
C VAL A 183 2.24 5.57 19.78
N LYS A 184 2.59 6.69 20.39
CA LYS A 184 1.72 7.42 21.33
C LYS A 184 0.95 8.51 20.58
N VAL A 185 -0.32 8.27 20.33
CA VAL A 185 -1.21 9.32 19.78
C VAL A 185 -1.83 10.09 20.95
N ARG A 186 -1.67 11.41 20.94
CA ARG A 186 -2.32 12.26 21.96
C ARG A 186 -3.83 12.16 21.80
N LYS A 187 -4.52 11.65 22.82
CA LYS A 187 -5.98 11.83 22.92
C LYS A 187 -6.24 13.32 23.16
N LYS A 188 -7.00 13.94 22.29
CA LYS A 188 -7.61 15.26 22.55
C LYS A 188 -8.84 15.07 23.39
#